data_d96a298712447ca2a148785928d8a631
#
_entry.id   d96a298712447ca2a148785928d8a631
#
_cell.length_a   1.000
_cell.length_b   1.000
_cell.length_c   1.000
_cell.angle_alpha   90.00
_cell.angle_beta   90.00
_cell.angle_gamma   90.00
#
_symmetry.space_group_name_H-M   'P 1'
#
loop_
_entity.id
_entity.type
_entity.pdbx_description
1 polymer ?
#
loop_
_entity_poly.entity_id
_entity_poly.type
_entity_poly.pdbx_seq_one_letter_code
_entity_poly.pdbx_strand_id
1 'polypeptide(L)'
;LKSAFSFLPRGFASLLDYISPAAFDVIDWKAALKKAGKISKELVFESNVERIKAQIADHLPPGLKFADKELFKEVSDNQFTRNSRKELGQNILVLYFQQIFLGPDVFLDFRKERFSSFKTDSGEQTLYWKPNGLWTEFNSDFLKGLRLLYNGFYEQNEAALDRGLSILGLYSETMTQQAKSELKGLLESHFGQGRTAPMKFEVAHFMTSFDNLFVFLKNNKLKLSEDFLFLGIYILTLYLHLEFFGDPFDVVAAYNQVKVGS
;
A
#
# COMPACT_ATOMS: atom_id res chain seq x y z
N LEU A 1 21.43 8.78 4.92
CA LEU A 1 20.24 7.94 5.13
C LEU A 1 20.39 6.56 4.49
N LYS A 2 20.79 6.47 3.21
CA LYS A 2 21.02 5.17 2.53
C LYS A 2 21.93 4.24 3.34
N SER A 3 22.92 4.76 4.07
CA SER A 3 23.77 3.97 4.94
C SER A 3 23.05 3.40 6.17
N ALA A 4 22.07 4.11 6.70
CA ALA A 4 21.27 3.65 7.85
C ALA A 4 20.30 2.52 7.49
N PHE A 5 19.98 2.35 6.21
CA PHE A 5 19.12 1.29 5.67
C PHE A 5 19.90 0.24 4.83
N SER A 6 21.22 0.25 4.90
CA SER A 6 22.08 -0.69 4.15
C SER A 6 21.83 -2.17 4.48
N PHE A 7 21.19 -2.46 5.61
CA PHE A 7 20.79 -3.79 6.02
C PHE A 7 19.49 -4.27 5.35
N LEU A 8 18.74 -3.37 4.70
CA LEU A 8 17.53 -3.75 3.96
C LEU A 8 17.91 -4.40 2.62
N PRO A 9 17.08 -5.32 2.11
CA PRO A 9 17.28 -5.88 0.78
C PRO A 9 17.50 -4.77 -0.26
N ARG A 10 18.44 -4.99 -1.21
CA ARG A 10 18.82 -3.96 -2.21
C ARG A 10 17.62 -3.33 -2.92
N GLY A 11 16.60 -4.14 -3.23
CA GLY A 11 15.37 -3.64 -3.85
C GLY A 11 14.49 -2.75 -2.95
N PHE A 12 14.71 -2.76 -1.62
CA PHE A 12 13.99 -1.89 -0.70
C PHE A 12 14.71 -0.54 -0.55
N ALA A 13 16.04 -0.55 -0.53
CA ALA A 13 16.81 0.67 -0.40
C ALA A 13 16.52 1.70 -1.52
N SER A 14 16.21 1.21 -2.73
CA SER A 14 15.82 2.08 -3.86
C SER A 14 14.46 2.77 -3.66
N LEU A 15 13.55 2.19 -2.86
CA LEU A 15 12.26 2.81 -2.55
C LEU A 15 12.40 4.06 -1.68
N LEU A 16 13.49 4.17 -0.91
CA LEU A 16 13.77 5.33 -0.09
C LEU A 16 14.04 6.61 -0.91
N ASP A 17 14.39 6.47 -2.19
CA ASP A 17 14.61 7.61 -3.10
C ASP A 17 13.30 8.35 -3.42
N TYR A 18 12.15 7.72 -3.17
CA TYR A 18 10.82 8.28 -3.37
C TYR A 18 10.24 8.94 -2.11
N ILE A 19 10.96 8.87 -0.96
CA ILE A 19 10.48 9.45 0.29
C ILE A 19 10.73 10.95 0.29
N SER A 20 9.68 11.72 0.59
CA SER A 20 9.77 13.17 0.76
C SER A 20 10.84 13.56 1.80
N PRO A 21 11.69 14.53 1.51
CA PRO A 21 12.61 15.09 2.52
C PRO A 21 11.88 15.58 3.78
N ALA A 22 10.67 16.13 3.67
CA ALA A 22 9.88 16.59 4.81
C ALA A 22 9.46 15.44 5.75
N ALA A 23 9.35 14.20 5.25
CA ALA A 23 9.05 13.03 6.06
C ALA A 23 10.08 12.80 7.16
N PHE A 24 11.36 13.25 6.96
CA PHE A 24 12.42 13.11 7.96
C PHE A 24 12.18 13.91 9.24
N ASP A 25 11.42 14.99 9.14
CA ASP A 25 11.09 15.84 10.27
C ASP A 25 9.80 15.39 10.98
N VAL A 26 9.02 14.51 10.37
CA VAL A 26 7.66 14.14 10.80
C VAL A 26 7.61 12.73 11.36
N ILE A 27 8.23 11.73 10.71
CA ILE A 27 8.18 10.32 11.09
C ILE A 27 9.14 10.03 12.25
N ASP A 28 8.74 9.11 13.16
CA ASP A 28 9.65 8.54 14.16
C ASP A 28 10.64 7.56 13.51
N TRP A 29 11.76 8.11 13.05
CA TRP A 29 12.82 7.33 12.37
C TRP A 29 13.52 6.35 13.29
N LYS A 30 13.60 6.61 14.58
CA LYS A 30 14.21 5.67 15.54
C LYS A 30 13.37 4.39 15.63
N ALA A 31 12.08 4.53 15.77
CA ALA A 31 11.15 3.41 15.77
C ALA A 31 11.12 2.71 14.41
N ALA A 32 11.10 3.48 13.30
CA ALA A 32 11.11 2.95 11.95
C ALA A 32 12.36 2.09 11.66
N LEU A 33 13.56 2.55 12.03
CA LEU A 33 14.80 1.79 11.90
C LEU A 33 14.79 0.51 12.74
N LYS A 34 14.29 0.58 13.98
CA LYS A 34 14.15 -0.59 14.85
C LYS A 34 13.21 -1.63 14.24
N LYS A 35 12.05 -1.20 13.74
CA LYS A 35 11.06 -2.06 13.07
C LYS A 35 11.63 -2.66 11.79
N ALA A 36 12.29 -1.87 10.94
CA ALA A 36 12.96 -2.35 9.74
C ALA A 36 14.05 -3.38 10.04
N GLY A 37 14.82 -3.21 11.12
CA GLY A 37 15.81 -4.18 11.59
C GLY A 37 15.18 -5.51 12.04
N LYS A 38 14.00 -5.47 12.67
CA LYS A 38 13.22 -6.67 13.00
C LYS A 38 12.78 -7.39 11.72
N ILE A 39 12.15 -6.68 10.79
CA ILE A 39 11.72 -7.21 9.49
C ILE A 39 12.89 -7.90 8.76
N SER A 40 14.06 -7.25 8.71
CA SER A 40 15.23 -7.81 8.01
C SER A 40 15.72 -9.12 8.61
N LYS A 41 15.64 -9.29 9.92
CA LYS A 41 15.98 -10.55 10.60
C LYS A 41 14.96 -11.64 10.30
N GLU A 42 13.69 -11.27 10.19
CA GLU A 42 12.57 -12.18 9.98
C GLU A 42 12.36 -12.56 8.50
N LEU A 43 12.95 -11.81 7.56
CA LEU A 43 12.96 -12.13 6.12
C LEU A 43 13.53 -13.53 5.79
N VAL A 44 14.38 -14.06 6.68
CA VAL A 44 15.02 -15.37 6.52
C VAL A 44 14.07 -16.53 6.87
N PHE A 45 12.98 -16.26 7.59
CA PHE A 45 12.06 -17.30 8.06
C PHE A 45 10.88 -17.50 7.10
N GLU A 46 10.93 -18.56 6.31
CA GLU A 46 9.82 -18.94 5.40
C GLU A 46 8.48 -19.15 6.16
N SER A 47 8.53 -19.54 7.44
CA SER A 47 7.35 -19.73 8.29
C SER A 47 6.46 -18.49 8.41
N ASN A 48 7.04 -17.29 8.45
CA ASN A 48 6.27 -16.04 8.51
C ASN A 48 5.54 -15.77 7.20
N VAL A 49 6.19 -16.05 6.07
CA VAL A 49 5.58 -15.88 4.74
C VAL A 49 4.39 -16.81 4.59
N GLU A 50 4.53 -18.08 4.98
CA GLU A 50 3.43 -19.06 4.90
C GLU A 50 2.29 -18.73 5.87
N ARG A 51 2.58 -18.22 7.06
CA ARG A 51 1.56 -17.75 8.01
C ARG A 51 0.71 -16.61 7.42
N ILE A 52 1.36 -15.60 6.81
CA ILE A 52 0.65 -14.46 6.22
C ILE A 52 -0.10 -14.89 4.96
N LYS A 53 0.48 -15.78 4.14
CA LYS A 53 -0.24 -16.37 3.00
C LYS A 53 -1.51 -17.07 3.44
N ALA A 54 -1.45 -17.90 4.52
CA ALA A 54 -2.62 -18.60 5.05
C ALA A 54 -3.72 -17.62 5.50
N GLN A 55 -3.34 -16.47 6.08
CA GLN A 55 -4.29 -15.44 6.52
C GLN A 55 -5.13 -14.87 5.38
N ILE A 56 -4.56 -14.76 4.16
CA ILE A 56 -5.23 -14.13 3.02
C ILE A 56 -5.64 -15.11 1.92
N ALA A 57 -5.30 -16.40 2.04
CA ALA A 57 -5.49 -17.40 0.98
C ALA A 57 -6.94 -17.51 0.51
N ASP A 58 -7.88 -17.58 1.47
CA ASP A 58 -9.31 -17.73 1.19
C ASP A 58 -9.98 -16.44 0.67
N HIS A 59 -9.23 -15.35 0.69
CA HIS A 59 -9.70 -14.01 0.31
C HIS A 59 -8.99 -13.46 -0.94
N LEU A 60 -8.13 -14.24 -1.58
CA LEU A 60 -7.48 -13.78 -2.82
C LEU A 60 -8.51 -13.40 -3.87
N PRO A 61 -8.27 -12.31 -4.63
CA PRO A 61 -9.13 -11.94 -5.74
C PRO A 61 -9.30 -13.10 -6.73
N PRO A 62 -10.47 -13.26 -7.37
CA PRO A 62 -10.69 -14.30 -8.36
C PRO A 62 -9.60 -14.30 -9.45
N GLY A 63 -9.10 -15.48 -9.78
CA GLY A 63 -8.04 -15.63 -10.79
C GLY A 63 -6.62 -15.32 -10.30
N LEU A 64 -6.43 -14.84 -9.06
CA LEU A 64 -5.12 -14.67 -8.44
C LEU A 64 -4.80 -15.87 -7.55
N LYS A 65 -3.61 -16.45 -7.69
CA LYS A 65 -3.10 -17.57 -6.89
C LYS A 65 -1.72 -17.27 -6.36
N PHE A 66 -1.34 -17.92 -5.26
CA PHE A 66 0.06 -17.89 -4.85
C PHE A 66 0.92 -18.69 -5.82
N ALA A 67 2.07 -18.14 -6.19
CA ALA A 67 3.06 -18.87 -6.95
C ALA A 67 3.95 -19.71 -6.03
N ASP A 68 4.29 -20.93 -6.43
CA ASP A 68 5.43 -21.65 -5.89
C ASP A 68 6.76 -21.21 -6.56
N LYS A 69 7.88 -21.70 -6.04
CA LYS A 69 9.22 -21.31 -6.52
C LYS A 69 9.50 -21.78 -7.96
N GLU A 70 8.88 -22.85 -8.41
CA GLU A 70 9.15 -23.47 -9.71
C GLU A 70 8.35 -22.81 -10.83
N LEU A 71 7.05 -22.60 -10.62
CA LEU A 71 6.16 -21.91 -11.55
C LEU A 71 6.63 -20.50 -11.90
N PHE A 72 7.24 -19.79 -10.94
CA PHE A 72 7.65 -18.39 -11.13
C PHE A 72 8.89 -18.22 -12.02
N LYS A 73 9.66 -19.30 -12.29
CA LYS A 73 10.86 -19.25 -13.13
C LYS A 73 10.55 -19.28 -14.65
N GLU A 74 9.35 -19.70 -15.03
CA GLU A 74 9.00 -19.98 -16.43
C GLU A 74 8.27 -18.83 -17.13
N VAL A 75 7.85 -17.79 -16.40
CA VAL A 75 6.94 -16.79 -16.98
C VAL A 75 7.64 -15.45 -17.18
N SER A 76 7.83 -15.08 -18.45
CA SER A 76 8.35 -13.76 -18.83
C SER A 76 7.24 -12.70 -18.83
N ASP A 77 7.59 -11.46 -18.46
CA ASP A 77 6.71 -10.26 -18.38
C ASP A 77 5.98 -9.92 -19.71
N ASN A 78 6.36 -10.53 -20.82
CA ASN A 78 5.87 -10.20 -22.16
C ASN A 78 4.52 -10.82 -22.54
N GLN A 79 3.89 -11.58 -21.65
CA GLN A 79 2.67 -12.34 -21.98
C GLN A 79 1.36 -11.65 -21.54
N PHE A 80 1.41 -10.47 -20.92
CA PHE A 80 0.18 -9.77 -20.55
C PHE A 80 -0.49 -9.12 -21.77
N THR A 81 -1.67 -9.61 -22.13
CA THR A 81 -2.57 -8.87 -23.03
C THR A 81 -3.06 -7.59 -22.35
N ARG A 82 -3.60 -6.63 -23.12
CA ARG A 82 -4.17 -5.41 -22.53
C ARG A 82 -5.28 -5.73 -21.52
N ASN A 83 -6.16 -6.68 -21.83
CA ASN A 83 -7.27 -7.07 -20.96
C ASN A 83 -6.75 -7.72 -19.67
N SER A 84 -5.77 -8.61 -19.74
CA SER A 84 -5.19 -9.25 -18.56
C SER A 84 -4.41 -8.28 -17.67
N ARG A 85 -3.79 -7.23 -18.23
CA ARG A 85 -3.17 -6.16 -17.44
C ARG A 85 -4.20 -5.38 -16.64
N LYS A 86 -5.34 -5.05 -17.27
CA LYS A 86 -6.43 -4.34 -16.61
C LYS A 86 -7.04 -5.17 -15.49
N GLU A 87 -7.27 -6.47 -15.74
CA GLU A 87 -7.77 -7.40 -14.72
C GLU A 87 -6.78 -7.58 -13.57
N LEU A 88 -5.49 -7.80 -13.87
CA LEU A 88 -4.45 -7.92 -12.85
C LEU A 88 -4.34 -6.65 -12.02
N GLY A 89 -4.33 -5.47 -12.64
CA GLY A 89 -4.25 -4.21 -11.92
C GLY A 89 -5.44 -4.00 -10.98
N GLN A 90 -6.66 -4.36 -11.43
CA GLN A 90 -7.84 -4.33 -10.58
C GLN A 90 -7.73 -5.31 -9.40
N ASN A 91 -7.25 -6.53 -9.64
CA ASN A 91 -7.04 -7.53 -8.60
C ASN A 91 -5.95 -7.12 -7.60
N ILE A 92 -4.91 -6.43 -8.04
CA ILE A 92 -3.87 -5.87 -7.16
C ILE A 92 -4.47 -4.80 -6.22
N LEU A 93 -5.37 -3.95 -6.73
CA LEU A 93 -6.09 -2.99 -5.88
C LEU A 93 -6.99 -3.68 -4.85
N VAL A 94 -7.72 -4.73 -5.25
CA VAL A 94 -8.51 -5.53 -4.31
C VAL A 94 -7.60 -6.13 -3.24
N LEU A 95 -6.50 -6.76 -3.64
CA LEU A 95 -5.51 -7.35 -2.72
C LEU A 95 -4.92 -6.30 -1.76
N TYR A 96 -4.67 -5.08 -2.24
CA TYR A 96 -4.23 -3.97 -1.39
C TYR A 96 -5.20 -3.70 -0.25
N PHE A 97 -6.48 -3.53 -0.55
CA PHE A 97 -7.50 -3.31 0.49
C PHE A 97 -7.69 -4.54 1.38
N GLN A 98 -7.71 -5.75 0.81
CA GLN A 98 -7.85 -6.99 1.58
C GLN A 98 -6.80 -7.09 2.68
N GLN A 99 -5.53 -6.87 2.40
CA GLN A 99 -4.50 -6.94 3.41
C GLN A 99 -4.70 -5.92 4.54
N ILE A 100 -5.19 -4.71 4.24
CA ILE A 100 -5.50 -3.70 5.26
C ILE A 100 -6.70 -4.13 6.13
N PHE A 101 -7.70 -4.80 5.54
CA PHE A 101 -8.95 -5.12 6.24
C PHE A 101 -8.93 -6.48 6.93
N LEU A 102 -8.12 -7.45 6.48
CA LEU A 102 -8.11 -8.81 7.02
C LEU A 102 -7.25 -8.97 8.28
N GLY A 103 -6.10 -8.33 8.37
CA GLY A 103 -5.22 -8.57 9.51
C GLY A 103 -4.14 -7.53 9.72
N PRO A 104 -3.31 -7.70 10.77
CA PRO A 104 -2.22 -6.77 11.05
C PRO A 104 -1.01 -6.96 10.12
N ASP A 105 -0.84 -8.16 9.58
CA ASP A 105 0.31 -8.52 8.76
C ASP A 105 0.07 -8.21 7.29
N VAL A 106 0.96 -7.45 6.68
CA VAL A 106 0.83 -6.95 5.31
C VAL A 106 2.13 -7.18 4.55
N PHE A 107 2.05 -7.82 3.37
CA PHE A 107 3.15 -7.85 2.42
C PHE A 107 3.28 -6.49 1.73
N LEU A 108 4.47 -5.89 1.82
CA LEU A 108 4.71 -4.51 1.38
C LEU A 108 5.10 -4.38 -0.09
N ASP A 109 5.46 -5.46 -0.77
CA ASP A 109 6.03 -5.41 -2.11
C ASP A 109 5.05 -5.86 -3.18
N PHE A 110 4.38 -4.87 -3.79
CA PHE A 110 3.49 -5.05 -4.93
C PHE A 110 4.16 -4.84 -6.29
N ARG A 111 5.47 -4.66 -6.35
CA ARG A 111 6.14 -4.42 -7.63
C ARG A 111 5.90 -5.57 -8.61
N LYS A 112 5.95 -5.24 -9.90
CA LYS A 112 5.66 -6.16 -11.01
C LYS A 112 6.43 -7.48 -10.95
N GLU A 113 7.65 -7.47 -10.41
CA GLU A 113 8.51 -8.65 -10.24
C GLU A 113 7.94 -9.67 -9.24
N ARG A 114 6.85 -9.34 -8.55
CA ARG A 114 6.15 -10.23 -7.61
C ARG A 114 4.94 -10.91 -8.24
N PHE A 115 4.60 -10.53 -9.46
CA PHE A 115 3.44 -11.05 -10.17
C PHE A 115 3.85 -11.65 -11.50
N SER A 116 3.12 -12.68 -11.92
CA SER A 116 3.27 -13.29 -13.23
C SER A 116 1.91 -13.74 -13.74
N SER A 117 1.81 -13.98 -15.03
CA SER A 117 0.63 -14.61 -15.61
C SER A 117 1.02 -15.84 -16.39
N PHE A 118 0.17 -16.84 -16.33
CA PHE A 118 0.30 -18.07 -17.11
C PHE A 118 -0.97 -18.27 -17.93
N LYS A 119 -0.81 -18.56 -19.20
CA LYS A 119 -1.92 -18.90 -20.08
C LYS A 119 -1.90 -20.41 -20.30
N THR A 120 -2.99 -21.08 -19.90
CA THR A 120 -3.16 -22.51 -20.13
C THR A 120 -3.35 -22.82 -21.62
N ASP A 121 -3.18 -24.07 -22.02
CA ASP A 121 -3.45 -24.53 -23.38
C ASP A 121 -4.91 -24.29 -23.80
N SER A 122 -5.84 -24.27 -22.82
CA SER A 122 -7.25 -23.91 -23.03
C SER A 122 -7.48 -22.42 -23.27
N GLY A 123 -6.45 -21.59 -23.13
CA GLY A 123 -6.52 -20.13 -23.30
C GLY A 123 -6.91 -19.37 -22.04
N GLU A 124 -7.18 -20.04 -20.93
CA GLU A 124 -7.45 -19.42 -19.63
C GLU A 124 -6.17 -18.82 -19.05
N GLN A 125 -6.28 -17.59 -18.55
CA GLN A 125 -5.16 -16.87 -17.95
C GLN A 125 -5.28 -16.89 -16.44
N THR A 126 -4.28 -17.46 -15.76
CA THR A 126 -4.15 -17.44 -14.31
C THR A 126 -3.08 -16.44 -13.90
N LEU A 127 -3.38 -15.64 -12.90
CA LEU A 127 -2.46 -14.68 -12.32
C LEU A 127 -1.81 -15.29 -11.07
N TYR A 128 -0.50 -15.07 -10.94
CA TYR A 128 0.29 -15.61 -9.84
C TYR A 128 0.96 -14.49 -9.06
N TRP A 129 0.91 -14.59 -7.74
CA TRP A 129 1.59 -13.71 -6.82
C TRP A 129 2.62 -14.48 -5.98
N LYS A 130 3.85 -13.97 -5.98
CA LYS A 130 4.96 -14.48 -5.17
C LYS A 130 5.45 -13.41 -4.23
N PRO A 131 4.88 -13.30 -3.02
CA PRO A 131 5.39 -12.38 -2.01
C PRO A 131 6.84 -12.75 -1.65
N ASN A 132 7.66 -11.74 -1.39
CA ASN A 132 9.11 -11.91 -1.18
C ASN A 132 9.54 -11.95 0.29
N GLY A 133 8.60 -12.11 1.21
CA GLY A 133 8.84 -12.03 2.64
C GLY A 133 9.04 -10.61 3.18
N LEU A 134 9.00 -9.57 2.33
CA LEU A 134 8.96 -8.18 2.79
C LEU A 134 7.55 -7.87 3.32
N TRP A 135 7.39 -7.95 4.62
CA TRP A 135 6.13 -7.77 5.31
C TRP A 135 6.30 -6.90 6.55
N THR A 136 5.22 -6.37 7.07
CA THR A 136 5.18 -5.67 8.34
C THR A 136 3.92 -6.05 9.11
N GLU A 137 4.01 -6.01 10.43
CA GLU A 137 2.85 -6.00 11.31
C GLU A 137 2.54 -4.53 11.64
N PHE A 138 1.38 -4.04 11.22
CA PHE A 138 0.91 -2.72 11.62
C PHE A 138 0.33 -2.74 13.04
N ASN A 139 0.52 -1.66 13.76
CA ASN A 139 -0.12 -1.47 15.06
C ASN A 139 -1.65 -1.52 14.91
N SER A 140 -2.35 -2.11 15.88
CA SER A 140 -3.80 -2.28 15.84
C SER A 140 -4.57 -0.96 15.78
N ASP A 141 -4.13 0.07 16.53
CA ASP A 141 -4.75 1.39 16.49
C ASP A 141 -4.47 2.09 15.17
N PHE A 142 -3.26 1.92 14.61
CA PHE A 142 -2.93 2.44 13.29
C PHE A 142 -3.86 1.85 12.21
N LEU A 143 -4.03 0.52 12.18
CA LEU A 143 -4.95 -0.14 11.25
C LEU A 143 -6.41 0.30 11.45
N LYS A 144 -6.84 0.41 12.70
CA LYS A 144 -8.18 0.92 13.01
C LYS A 144 -8.39 2.34 12.47
N GLY A 145 -7.40 3.22 12.67
CA GLY A 145 -7.43 4.58 12.12
C GLY A 145 -7.45 4.58 10.59
N LEU A 146 -6.62 3.73 9.96
CA LEU A 146 -6.53 3.62 8.51
C LEU A 146 -7.82 3.09 7.88
N ARG A 147 -8.44 2.06 8.49
CA ARG A 147 -9.75 1.53 8.05
C ARG A 147 -10.84 2.58 8.15
N LEU A 148 -10.89 3.32 9.26
CA LEU A 148 -11.85 4.43 9.43
C LEU A 148 -11.61 5.56 8.43
N LEU A 149 -10.35 5.87 8.12
CA LEU A 149 -10.00 6.86 7.10
C LEU A 149 -10.53 6.42 5.72
N TYR A 150 -10.30 5.18 5.32
CA TYR A 150 -10.80 4.67 4.04
C TYR A 150 -12.33 4.59 3.99
N ASN A 151 -12.95 4.09 5.06
CA ASN A 151 -14.42 4.06 5.15
C ASN A 151 -14.99 5.49 5.07
N GLY A 152 -14.42 6.41 5.84
CA GLY A 152 -14.84 7.80 5.83
C GLY A 152 -14.70 8.45 4.46
N PHE A 153 -13.61 8.18 3.77
CA PHE A 153 -13.29 8.75 2.49
C PHE A 153 -14.17 8.17 1.35
N TYR A 154 -14.20 6.85 1.20
CA TYR A 154 -14.91 6.20 0.09
C TYR A 154 -16.42 6.16 0.29
N GLU A 155 -16.91 6.17 1.53
CA GLU A 155 -18.35 6.23 1.84
C GLU A 155 -18.86 7.65 2.10
N GLN A 156 -18.01 8.66 2.01
CA GLN A 156 -18.35 10.06 2.30
C GLN A 156 -18.88 10.26 3.74
N ASN A 157 -18.34 9.48 4.69
CA ASN A 157 -18.70 9.55 6.10
C ASN A 157 -17.71 10.44 6.87
N GLU A 158 -18.04 11.72 7.01
CA GLU A 158 -17.20 12.71 7.67
C GLU A 158 -16.84 12.32 9.12
N ALA A 159 -17.76 11.74 9.87
CA ALA A 159 -17.50 11.34 11.26
C ALA A 159 -16.46 10.19 11.34
N ALA A 160 -16.53 9.23 10.43
CA ALA A 160 -15.54 8.15 10.33
C ALA A 160 -14.18 8.70 9.89
N LEU A 161 -14.17 9.62 8.91
CA LEU A 161 -12.96 10.28 8.44
C LEU A 161 -12.25 11.03 9.57
N ASP A 162 -12.96 11.90 10.29
CA ASP A 162 -12.40 12.69 11.40
C ASP A 162 -11.89 11.80 12.52
N ARG A 163 -12.60 10.73 12.85
CA ARG A 163 -12.16 9.75 13.84
C ARG A 163 -10.91 9.01 13.40
N GLY A 164 -10.85 8.60 12.13
CA GLY A 164 -9.68 7.95 11.53
C GLY A 164 -8.45 8.86 11.61
N LEU A 165 -8.58 10.13 11.18
CA LEU A 165 -7.51 11.13 11.23
C LEU A 165 -7.01 11.38 12.67
N SER A 166 -7.92 11.40 13.64
CA SER A 166 -7.57 11.56 15.05
C SER A 166 -6.76 10.35 15.58
N ILE A 167 -7.21 9.13 15.31
CA ILE A 167 -6.51 7.90 15.75
C ILE A 167 -5.13 7.79 15.10
N LEU A 168 -5.00 8.19 13.84
CA LEU A 168 -3.74 8.21 13.11
C LEU A 168 -2.76 9.30 13.57
N GLY A 169 -3.18 10.20 14.49
CA GLY A 169 -2.36 11.33 14.92
C GLY A 169 -2.21 12.44 13.88
N LEU A 170 -3.07 12.45 12.86
CA LEU A 170 -3.10 13.47 11.81
C LEU A 170 -3.87 14.73 12.27
N TYR A 171 -4.66 14.62 13.34
CA TYR A 171 -5.24 15.74 14.05
C TYR A 171 -4.58 15.92 15.42
N SER A 172 -4.30 17.17 15.78
CA SER A 172 -3.93 17.54 17.16
C SER A 172 -5.04 18.36 17.81
N GLU A 173 -5.08 18.36 19.14
CA GLU A 173 -6.03 19.18 19.92
C GLU A 173 -5.88 20.68 19.65
N THR A 174 -4.67 21.12 19.30
CA THR A 174 -4.35 22.52 19.02
C THR A 174 -4.58 22.92 17.57
N MET A 175 -4.95 21.98 16.70
CA MET A 175 -5.16 22.25 15.28
C MET A 175 -6.43 23.08 15.05
N THR A 176 -6.28 24.18 14.32
CA THR A 176 -7.41 25.05 13.95
C THR A 176 -8.33 24.34 12.94
N GLN A 177 -9.59 24.79 12.87
CA GLN A 177 -10.54 24.26 11.89
C GLN A 177 -10.07 24.49 10.45
N GLN A 178 -9.38 25.60 10.19
CA GLN A 178 -8.78 25.89 8.90
C GLN A 178 -7.71 24.85 8.54
N ALA A 179 -6.80 24.53 9.46
CA ALA A 179 -5.76 23.51 9.24
C ALA A 179 -6.36 22.11 9.02
N LYS A 180 -7.45 21.76 9.74
CA LYS A 180 -8.17 20.49 9.50
C LYS A 180 -8.79 20.45 8.10
N SER A 181 -9.37 21.55 7.64
CA SER A 181 -9.91 21.67 6.28
C SER A 181 -8.80 21.56 5.22
N GLU A 182 -7.65 22.19 5.45
CA GLU A 182 -6.49 22.09 4.56
C GLU A 182 -5.98 20.65 4.47
N LEU A 183 -5.84 19.93 5.58
CA LEU A 183 -5.46 18.52 5.59
C LEU A 183 -6.44 17.67 4.78
N LYS A 184 -7.75 17.85 4.96
CA LYS A 184 -8.77 17.16 4.17
C LYS A 184 -8.62 17.45 2.68
N GLY A 185 -8.34 18.70 2.30
CA GLY A 185 -8.06 19.08 0.92
C GLY A 185 -6.82 18.39 0.33
N LEU A 186 -5.74 18.22 1.11
CA LEU A 186 -4.56 17.48 0.69
C LEU A 186 -4.86 15.99 0.48
N LEU A 187 -5.64 15.38 1.37
CA LEU A 187 -6.08 13.99 1.22
C LEU A 187 -7.01 13.81 0.03
N GLU A 188 -7.92 14.75 -0.21
CA GLU A 188 -8.78 14.76 -1.39
C GLU A 188 -7.96 14.90 -2.69
N SER A 189 -6.92 15.72 -2.70
CA SER A 189 -6.01 15.84 -3.84
C SER A 189 -5.27 14.55 -4.14
N HIS A 190 -4.96 13.74 -3.11
CA HIS A 190 -4.27 12.46 -3.30
C HIS A 190 -5.23 11.34 -3.68
N PHE A 191 -6.32 11.16 -2.95
CA PHE A 191 -7.24 10.03 -3.09
C PHE A 191 -8.49 10.34 -3.94
N GLY A 192 -8.86 11.61 -4.09
CA GLY A 192 -10.15 12.03 -4.64
C GLY A 192 -10.35 11.70 -6.11
N GLN A 193 -9.28 11.64 -6.89
CA GLN A 193 -9.37 11.30 -8.31
C GLN A 193 -10.01 9.93 -8.55
N GLY A 194 -9.69 8.94 -7.70
CA GLY A 194 -10.22 7.58 -7.78
C GLY A 194 -11.65 7.41 -7.24
N ARG A 195 -12.26 8.46 -6.65
CA ARG A 195 -13.57 8.35 -6.00
C ARG A 195 -14.76 8.43 -6.96
N THR A 196 -14.61 9.14 -8.06
CA THR A 196 -15.71 9.39 -9.00
C THR A 196 -15.56 8.69 -10.34
N ALA A 197 -14.34 8.26 -10.69
CA ALA A 197 -14.04 7.59 -11.94
C ALA A 197 -12.77 6.75 -11.80
N PRO A 198 -12.56 5.74 -12.67
CA PRO A 198 -11.28 5.04 -12.75
C PRO A 198 -10.13 6.02 -12.97
N MET A 199 -9.04 5.86 -12.21
CA MET A 199 -7.88 6.74 -12.26
C MET A 199 -6.64 6.02 -12.78
N LYS A 200 -5.72 6.76 -13.40
CA LYS A 200 -4.36 6.32 -13.66
C LYS A 200 -3.49 6.55 -12.43
N PHE A 201 -2.63 5.59 -12.17
CA PHE A 201 -1.63 5.71 -11.11
C PHE A 201 -0.35 6.28 -11.71
N GLU A 202 0.13 7.37 -11.14
CA GLU A 202 1.36 8.05 -11.57
C GLU A 202 2.25 8.29 -10.35
N VAL A 203 3.47 7.75 -10.37
CA VAL A 203 4.43 7.88 -9.26
C VAL A 203 4.77 9.35 -9.01
N ALA A 204 4.81 10.18 -10.05
CA ALA A 204 5.02 11.61 -9.91
C ALA A 204 3.90 12.29 -9.10
N HIS A 205 2.64 11.90 -9.33
CA HIS A 205 1.50 12.39 -8.54
C HIS A 205 1.61 11.93 -7.08
N PHE A 206 1.94 10.66 -6.86
CA PHE A 206 2.17 10.12 -5.52
C PHE A 206 3.23 10.94 -4.78
N MET A 207 4.40 11.14 -5.38
CA MET A 207 5.50 11.89 -4.77
C MET A 207 5.09 13.31 -4.40
N THR A 208 4.46 14.04 -5.33
CA THR A 208 4.05 15.42 -5.11
C THR A 208 3.00 15.54 -4.02
N SER A 209 1.97 14.68 -4.01
CA SER A 209 0.89 14.73 -3.03
C SER A 209 1.37 14.36 -1.63
N PHE A 210 2.27 13.37 -1.50
CA PHE A 210 2.88 13.01 -0.22
C PHE A 210 3.86 14.07 0.27
N ASP A 211 4.63 14.71 -0.61
CA ASP A 211 5.50 15.83 -0.22
C ASP A 211 4.67 16.98 0.37
N ASN A 212 3.60 17.39 -0.30
CA ASN A 212 2.68 18.41 0.19
C ASN A 212 2.09 18.04 1.57
N LEU A 213 1.69 16.78 1.75
CA LEU A 213 1.18 16.28 3.02
C LEU A 213 2.26 16.36 4.13
N PHE A 214 3.48 15.88 3.88
CA PHE A 214 4.55 15.92 4.87
C PHE A 214 5.01 17.34 5.20
N VAL A 215 5.05 18.26 4.23
CA VAL A 215 5.30 19.69 4.45
C VAL A 215 4.22 20.30 5.34
N PHE A 216 2.95 20.00 5.08
CA PHE A 216 1.84 20.43 5.94
C PHE A 216 1.99 19.91 7.37
N LEU A 217 2.26 18.61 7.56
CA LEU A 217 2.43 17.99 8.87
C LEU A 217 3.61 18.59 9.64
N LYS A 218 4.73 18.84 8.96
CA LYS A 218 5.89 19.51 9.54
C LYS A 218 5.55 20.93 10.01
N ASN A 219 4.85 21.72 9.19
CA ASN A 219 4.45 23.09 9.53
C ASN A 219 3.48 23.14 10.71
N ASN A 220 2.63 22.12 10.84
CA ASN A 220 1.71 21.98 11.98
C ASN A 220 2.35 21.22 13.18
N LYS A 221 3.66 20.95 13.15
CA LYS A 221 4.44 20.27 14.20
C LYS A 221 3.89 18.89 14.60
N LEU A 222 3.25 18.20 13.67
CA LEU A 222 2.74 16.85 13.88
C LEU A 222 3.86 15.83 13.79
N LYS A 223 3.74 14.75 14.58
CA LYS A 223 4.64 13.60 14.54
C LYS A 223 3.83 12.35 14.22
N LEU A 224 4.36 11.55 13.33
CA LEU A 224 3.76 10.31 12.89
C LEU A 224 4.52 9.09 13.41
N SER A 225 3.79 8.02 13.67
CA SER A 225 4.39 6.73 13.99
C SER A 225 5.22 6.19 12.82
N GLU A 226 6.08 5.24 13.11
CA GLU A 226 6.86 4.50 12.12
C GLU A 226 6.00 3.77 11.08
N ASP A 227 4.76 3.42 11.43
CA ASP A 227 3.83 2.73 10.54
C ASP A 227 3.53 3.52 9.26
N PHE A 228 3.59 4.86 9.32
CA PHE A 228 3.43 5.70 8.12
C PHE A 228 4.54 5.51 7.09
N LEU A 229 5.77 5.19 7.51
CA LEU A 229 6.84 4.86 6.57
C LEU A 229 6.49 3.58 5.80
N PHE A 230 6.06 2.54 6.51
CA PHE A 230 5.72 1.25 5.90
C PHE A 230 4.47 1.34 5.04
N LEU A 231 3.47 2.13 5.46
CA LEU A 231 2.31 2.45 4.63
C LEU A 231 2.72 3.18 3.34
N GLY A 232 3.61 4.17 3.44
CA GLY A 232 4.13 4.89 2.28
C GLY A 232 4.82 3.97 1.28
N ILE A 233 5.63 3.02 1.77
CA ILE A 233 6.29 2.00 0.93
C ILE A 233 5.25 1.06 0.29
N TYR A 234 4.25 0.65 1.05
CA TYR A 234 3.16 -0.21 0.59
C TYR A 234 2.38 0.45 -0.57
N ILE A 235 2.00 1.72 -0.40
CA ILE A 235 1.32 2.49 -1.45
C ILE A 235 2.26 2.74 -2.64
N LEU A 236 3.51 3.10 -2.40
CA LEU A 236 4.49 3.35 -3.47
C LEU A 236 4.68 2.12 -4.37
N THR A 237 4.81 0.93 -3.79
CA THR A 237 4.99 -0.30 -4.60
C THR A 237 3.75 -0.63 -5.42
N LEU A 238 2.55 -0.29 -4.91
CA LEU A 238 1.29 -0.35 -5.66
C LEU A 238 1.32 0.62 -6.85
N TYR A 239 1.67 1.90 -6.62
CA TYR A 239 1.77 2.92 -7.67
C TYR A 239 2.75 2.52 -8.77
N LEU A 240 3.95 2.04 -8.41
CA LEU A 240 4.96 1.58 -9.36
C LEU A 240 4.45 0.46 -10.28
N HIS A 241 3.64 -0.45 -9.76
CA HIS A 241 3.08 -1.54 -10.56
C HIS A 241 1.93 -1.06 -11.46
N LEU A 242 1.00 -0.28 -10.92
CA LEU A 242 -0.16 0.19 -11.68
C LEU A 242 0.22 1.22 -12.75
N GLU A 243 1.23 2.07 -12.49
CA GLU A 243 1.83 2.96 -13.50
C GLU A 243 2.43 2.16 -14.65
N PHE A 244 3.13 1.06 -14.36
CA PHE A 244 3.70 0.18 -15.40
C PHE A 244 2.62 -0.36 -16.36
N PHE A 245 1.41 -0.61 -15.88
CA PHE A 245 0.30 -1.01 -16.77
C PHE A 245 -0.25 0.14 -17.61
N GLY A 246 -0.24 1.37 -17.10
CA GLY A 246 -0.68 2.58 -17.79
C GLY A 246 -2.19 2.68 -18.04
N ASP A 247 -2.97 1.71 -17.56
CA ASP A 247 -4.43 1.68 -17.66
C ASP A 247 -5.08 2.41 -16.46
N PRO A 248 -6.29 2.95 -16.60
CA PRO A 248 -7.06 3.45 -15.46
C PRO A 248 -7.72 2.29 -14.70
N PHE A 249 -7.74 2.39 -13.36
CA PHE A 249 -8.29 1.39 -12.45
C PHE A 249 -9.37 1.99 -11.54
N ASP A 250 -10.38 1.20 -11.22
CA ASP A 250 -11.50 1.59 -10.37
C ASP A 250 -11.21 1.28 -8.89
N VAL A 251 -10.77 2.31 -8.18
CA VAL A 251 -10.38 2.20 -6.76
C VAL A 251 -11.60 1.92 -5.87
N VAL A 252 -12.75 2.57 -6.18
CA VAL A 252 -13.98 2.39 -5.39
C VAL A 252 -14.54 0.98 -5.56
N ALA A 253 -14.52 0.45 -6.79
CA ALA A 253 -14.94 -0.92 -7.05
C ALA A 253 -14.06 -1.92 -6.29
N ALA A 254 -12.73 -1.71 -6.25
CA ALA A 254 -11.81 -2.55 -5.48
C ALA A 254 -12.09 -2.48 -3.96
N TYR A 255 -12.29 -1.28 -3.42
CA TYR A 255 -12.66 -1.08 -2.02
C TYR A 255 -13.97 -1.79 -1.66
N ASN A 256 -15.01 -1.61 -2.49
CA ASN A 256 -16.33 -2.19 -2.25
C ASN A 256 -16.33 -3.73 -2.25
N GLN A 257 -15.45 -4.37 -3.05
CA GLN A 257 -15.33 -5.84 -3.03
C GLN A 257 -14.84 -6.36 -1.68
N VAL A 258 -13.98 -5.61 -0.99
CA VAL A 258 -13.42 -6.02 0.30
C VAL A 258 -14.36 -5.74 1.46
N LYS A 259 -15.09 -4.62 1.42
CA LYS A 259 -16.00 -4.21 2.48
C LYS A 259 -17.15 -5.20 2.72
N VAL A 260 -17.65 -5.84 1.67
CA VAL A 260 -18.80 -6.78 1.75
C VAL A 260 -18.41 -8.09 2.43
N GLY A 261 -17.12 -8.40 2.56
CA GLY A 261 -16.60 -9.63 3.17
C GLY A 261 -16.00 -9.46 4.57
N SER A 262 -16.05 -8.25 5.16
CA SER A 262 -15.43 -7.92 6.47
C SER A 262 -16.43 -7.73 7.60
#